data_61018cb7f5f36925b3fa0d39a3b318b7
#
_entry.id   61018cb7f5f36925b3fa0d39a3b318b7
#
_cell.length_a   1.000
_cell.length_b   1.000
_cell.length_c   1.000
_cell.angle_alpha   90.00
_cell.angle_beta   90.00
_cell.angle_gamma   90.00
#
_symmetry.space_group_name_H-M   'P 1'
#
loop_
_entity.id
_entity.type
_entity.pdbx_description
1 polymer ?
#
loop_
_entity_poly.entity_id
_entity_poly.type
_entity_poly.pdbx_seq_one_letter_code
_entity_poly.pdbx_strand_id
1 'polypeptide(L)'
;MTKDEHQSRTARSYKLILLFAMVSMTMMFAGLTSAFVVSKSRVDWLKDFQLPPAFFISTFAILASSITFHLAKKAIQKDNQKATSQWLLVTLVLGVAFVVLQFIGFGQIVAKGYYFTGPASSITTTFLYIVTVMHLLHLAGGLISLLIIIYNHFKQKYSATESLGIGLGVMYWHFLDLLWVYLFLFLYF
;
A
#
# COMPACT_ATOMS: atom_id res chain seq x y z
N MET A 1 -18.29 -23.01 25.77
CA MET A 1 -17.95 -21.99 24.72
C MET A 1 -18.33 -22.60 23.40
N THR A 2 -19.26 -21.99 22.68
CA THR A 2 -19.73 -22.48 21.39
C THR A 2 -18.68 -22.24 20.30
N LYS A 3 -18.72 -23.00 19.19
CA LYS A 3 -17.82 -22.84 18.06
C LYS A 3 -17.87 -21.41 17.49
N ASP A 4 -19.06 -20.83 17.47
CA ASP A 4 -19.30 -19.46 16.98
C ASP A 4 -18.67 -18.38 17.87
N GLU A 5 -18.70 -18.58 19.20
CA GLU A 5 -18.01 -17.67 20.15
C GLU A 5 -16.49 -17.71 19.97
N HIS A 6 -15.93 -18.88 19.71
CA HIS A 6 -14.49 -19.00 19.45
C HIS A 6 -14.11 -18.32 18.14
N GLN A 7 -14.87 -18.52 17.05
CA GLN A 7 -14.62 -17.85 15.78
C GLN A 7 -14.73 -16.33 15.88
N SER A 8 -15.74 -15.82 16.59
CA SER A 8 -15.92 -14.37 16.75
C SER A 8 -14.80 -13.71 17.57
N ARG A 9 -14.31 -14.39 18.62
CA ARG A 9 -13.15 -13.90 19.42
C ARG A 9 -11.87 -13.90 18.60
N THR A 10 -11.62 -14.96 17.85
CA THR A 10 -10.45 -15.06 16.95
C THR A 10 -10.48 -13.96 15.89
N ALA A 11 -11.64 -13.71 15.26
CA ALA A 11 -11.81 -12.66 14.28
C ALA A 11 -11.55 -11.25 14.88
N ARG A 12 -11.99 -11.00 16.13
CA ARG A 12 -11.69 -9.74 16.85
C ARG A 12 -10.19 -9.61 17.11
N SER A 13 -9.53 -10.66 17.57
CA SER A 13 -8.09 -10.63 17.86
C SER A 13 -7.29 -10.29 16.61
N TYR A 14 -7.55 -10.91 15.45
CA TYR A 14 -6.86 -10.59 14.20
C TYR A 14 -7.11 -9.15 13.75
N LYS A 15 -8.34 -8.64 13.88
CA LYS A 15 -8.66 -7.24 13.55
C LYS A 15 -7.91 -6.26 14.46
N LEU A 16 -7.82 -6.55 15.75
CA LEU A 16 -7.09 -5.70 16.72
C LEU A 16 -5.59 -5.70 16.42
N ILE A 17 -4.98 -6.87 16.18
CA ILE A 17 -3.56 -6.96 15.82
C ILE A 17 -3.28 -6.14 14.55
N LEU A 18 -4.13 -6.27 13.53
CA LEU A 18 -3.98 -5.51 12.29
C LEU A 18 -4.14 -4.00 12.55
N LEU A 19 -5.10 -3.59 13.38
CA LEU A 19 -5.31 -2.19 13.74
C LEU A 19 -4.07 -1.61 14.45
N PHE A 20 -3.51 -2.32 15.45
CA PHE A 20 -2.28 -1.88 16.11
C PHE A 20 -1.10 -1.76 15.14
N ALA A 21 -0.96 -2.71 14.22
CA ALA A 21 0.06 -2.63 13.16
C ALA A 21 -0.12 -1.37 12.29
N MET A 22 -1.35 -1.08 11.84
CA MET A 22 -1.66 0.12 11.05
C MET A 22 -1.37 1.42 11.83
N VAL A 23 -1.72 1.48 13.11
CA VAL A 23 -1.40 2.62 14.00
C VAL A 23 0.12 2.80 14.10
N SER A 24 0.87 1.73 14.32
CA SER A 24 2.34 1.77 14.37
C SER A 24 2.95 2.28 13.07
N MET A 25 2.45 1.82 11.91
CA MET A 25 2.88 2.32 10.59
C MET A 25 2.57 3.82 10.42
N THR A 26 1.38 4.25 10.83
CA THR A 26 0.99 5.67 10.78
C THR A 26 1.95 6.53 11.60
N MET A 27 2.32 6.10 12.80
CA MET A 27 3.28 6.82 13.65
C MET A 27 4.67 6.91 13.02
N MET A 28 5.14 5.82 12.40
CA MET A 28 6.42 5.80 11.69
C MET A 28 6.43 6.81 10.53
N PHE A 29 5.40 6.81 9.68
CA PHE A 29 5.32 7.75 8.56
C PHE A 29 5.10 9.18 9.02
N ALA A 30 4.35 9.41 10.10
CA ALA A 30 4.22 10.74 10.71
C ALA A 30 5.58 11.26 11.20
N GLY A 31 6.43 10.42 11.79
CA GLY A 31 7.80 10.77 12.16
C GLY A 31 8.65 11.14 10.95
N LEU A 32 8.60 10.35 9.87
CA LEU A 32 9.35 10.63 8.64
C LEU A 32 8.91 11.93 7.97
N THR A 33 7.60 12.18 7.88
CA THR A 33 7.07 13.42 7.28
C THR A 33 7.35 14.63 8.16
N SER A 34 7.32 14.49 9.49
CA SER A 34 7.75 15.53 10.42
C SER A 34 9.22 15.87 10.24
N ALA A 35 10.10 14.88 10.16
CA ALA A 35 11.53 15.10 9.90
C ALA A 35 11.78 15.79 8.54
N PHE A 36 11.01 15.44 7.49
CA PHE A 36 11.04 16.11 6.20
C PHE A 36 10.70 17.60 6.33
N VAL A 37 9.61 17.94 7.05
CA VAL A 37 9.19 19.35 7.25
C VAL A 37 10.26 20.16 7.98
N VAL A 38 10.84 19.62 9.06
CA VAL A 38 11.91 20.27 9.80
C VAL A 38 13.14 20.48 8.92
N SER A 39 13.42 19.57 8.00
CA SER A 39 14.56 19.64 7.10
C SER A 39 14.41 20.69 5.98
N LYS A 40 13.23 21.26 5.74
CA LYS A 40 12.99 22.32 4.75
C LYS A 40 13.80 23.60 5.01
N SER A 41 14.25 23.83 6.25
CA SER A 41 15.08 24.98 6.62
C SER A 41 16.57 24.84 6.25
N ARG A 42 17.00 23.68 5.77
CA ARG A 42 18.41 23.41 5.45
C ARG A 42 18.84 24.08 4.15
N VAL A 43 20.13 24.42 4.05
CA VAL A 43 20.73 25.08 2.89
C VAL A 43 20.74 24.20 1.64
N ASP A 44 20.83 22.89 1.82
CA ASP A 44 20.85 21.86 0.77
C ASP A 44 19.45 21.39 0.33
N TRP A 45 18.39 22.13 0.74
CA TRP A 45 17.01 21.85 0.35
C TRP A 45 16.73 22.30 -1.09
N LEU A 46 16.19 21.40 -1.92
CA LEU A 46 15.78 21.71 -3.29
C LEU A 46 14.42 22.40 -3.30
N LYS A 47 14.37 23.66 -3.78
CA LYS A 47 13.11 24.45 -3.83
C LYS A 47 12.27 24.15 -5.07
N ASP A 48 12.88 23.70 -6.17
CA ASP A 48 12.21 23.52 -7.47
C ASP A 48 12.10 22.04 -7.88
N PHE A 49 12.03 21.13 -6.89
CA PHE A 49 11.90 19.71 -7.18
C PHE A 49 10.47 19.38 -7.63
N GLN A 50 10.35 18.83 -8.83
CA GLN A 50 9.07 18.35 -9.38
C GLN A 50 9.00 16.82 -9.40
N LEU A 51 7.94 16.28 -8.84
CA LEU A 51 7.67 14.84 -8.89
C LEU A 51 7.53 14.36 -10.33
N PRO A 52 8.16 13.23 -10.69
CA PRO A 52 7.99 12.60 -12.00
C PRO A 52 6.53 12.20 -12.29
N PRO A 53 6.09 12.26 -13.56
CA PRO A 53 4.72 11.88 -13.94
C PRO A 53 4.38 10.42 -13.66
N ALA A 54 5.37 9.53 -13.55
CA ALA A 54 5.16 8.13 -13.19
C ALA A 54 4.45 7.97 -11.83
N PHE A 55 4.71 8.86 -10.86
CA PHE A 55 4.07 8.84 -9.54
C PHE A 55 2.58 9.18 -9.62
N PHE A 56 2.16 10.05 -10.53
CA PHE A 56 0.74 10.34 -10.77
C PHE A 56 0.02 9.13 -11.34
N ILE A 57 0.60 8.50 -12.38
CA ILE A 57 0.00 7.32 -13.01
C ILE A 57 -0.10 6.16 -12.01
N SER A 58 0.94 5.95 -11.19
CA SER A 58 0.93 4.91 -10.16
C SER A 58 -0.15 5.15 -9.12
N THR A 59 -0.41 6.41 -8.74
CA THR A 59 -1.47 6.75 -7.79
C THR A 59 -2.85 6.36 -8.33
N PHE A 60 -3.13 6.59 -9.62
CA PHE A 60 -4.37 6.12 -10.23
C PHE A 60 -4.45 4.58 -10.27
N ALA A 61 -3.34 3.90 -10.56
CA ALA A 61 -3.31 2.43 -10.59
C ALA A 61 -3.63 1.83 -9.21
N ILE A 62 -3.06 2.37 -8.12
CA ILE A 62 -3.30 1.86 -6.77
C ILE A 62 -4.73 2.16 -6.30
N LEU A 63 -5.29 3.32 -6.62
CA LEU A 63 -6.69 3.65 -6.32
C LEU A 63 -7.66 2.72 -7.06
N ALA A 64 -7.39 2.42 -8.34
CA ALA A 64 -8.17 1.44 -9.07
C ALA A 64 -8.08 0.05 -8.45
N SER A 65 -6.89 -0.37 -7.95
CA SER A 65 -6.71 -1.64 -7.25
C SER A 65 -7.51 -1.73 -5.95
N SER A 66 -7.66 -0.62 -5.24
CA SER A 66 -8.49 -0.50 -4.05
C SER A 66 -9.96 -0.83 -4.35
N ILE A 67 -10.48 -0.27 -5.44
CA ILE A 67 -11.86 -0.53 -5.89
C ILE A 67 -12.03 -2.01 -6.28
N THR A 68 -11.09 -2.57 -7.05
CA THR A 68 -11.17 -3.97 -7.49
C THR A 68 -11.11 -4.96 -6.34
N PHE A 69 -10.28 -4.68 -5.31
CA PHE A 69 -10.24 -5.53 -4.12
C PHE A 69 -11.54 -5.44 -3.30
N HIS A 70 -12.15 -4.27 -3.22
CA HIS A 70 -13.46 -4.12 -2.60
C HIS A 70 -14.55 -4.89 -3.36
N LEU A 71 -14.50 -4.90 -4.71
CA LEU A 71 -15.41 -5.67 -5.54
C LEU A 71 -15.20 -7.19 -5.35
N ALA A 72 -13.96 -7.65 -5.20
CA ALA A 72 -13.67 -9.05 -4.87
C ALA A 72 -14.34 -9.46 -3.55
N LYS A 73 -14.24 -8.62 -2.50
CA LYS A 73 -14.93 -8.85 -1.23
C LYS A 73 -16.45 -8.92 -1.38
N LYS A 74 -17.05 -8.03 -2.18
CA LYS A 74 -18.49 -8.06 -2.45
C LYS A 74 -18.92 -9.32 -3.24
N ALA A 75 -18.07 -9.76 -4.18
CA ALA A 75 -18.34 -10.94 -4.98
C ALA A 75 -18.35 -12.22 -4.13
N ILE A 76 -17.39 -12.39 -3.21
CA ILE A 76 -17.37 -13.57 -2.32
C ILE A 76 -18.56 -13.57 -1.35
N GLN A 77 -19.03 -12.43 -0.88
CA GLN A 77 -20.22 -12.32 -0.03
C GLN A 77 -21.51 -12.74 -0.75
N LYS A 78 -21.51 -12.70 -2.09
CA LYS A 78 -22.59 -13.21 -2.96
C LYS A 78 -22.31 -14.62 -3.46
N ASP A 79 -21.31 -15.28 -2.91
CA ASP A 79 -20.85 -16.62 -3.29
C ASP A 79 -20.46 -16.79 -4.77
N ASN A 80 -20.12 -15.67 -5.43
CA ASN A 80 -19.70 -15.67 -6.82
C ASN A 80 -18.17 -15.88 -6.91
N GLN A 81 -17.75 -17.14 -6.86
CA GLN A 81 -16.34 -17.56 -6.86
C GLN A 81 -15.59 -17.08 -8.12
N LYS A 82 -16.25 -17.13 -9.30
CA LYS A 82 -15.63 -16.71 -10.57
C LYS A 82 -15.31 -15.20 -10.57
N ALA A 83 -16.29 -14.38 -10.19
CA ALA A 83 -16.08 -12.94 -10.11
C ALA A 83 -15.02 -12.57 -9.05
N THR A 84 -15.00 -13.28 -7.91
CA THR A 84 -13.98 -13.08 -6.88
C THR A 84 -12.60 -13.35 -7.41
N SER A 85 -12.38 -14.47 -8.13
CA SER A 85 -11.08 -14.79 -8.75
C SER A 85 -10.64 -13.68 -9.72
N GLN A 86 -11.54 -13.22 -10.58
CA GLN A 86 -11.23 -12.18 -11.57
C GLN A 86 -10.80 -10.88 -10.89
N TRP A 87 -11.57 -10.40 -9.90
CA TRP A 87 -11.27 -9.16 -9.19
C TRP A 87 -9.97 -9.24 -8.38
N LEU A 88 -9.69 -10.39 -7.74
CA LEU A 88 -8.42 -10.60 -7.02
C LEU A 88 -7.21 -10.55 -7.97
N LEU A 89 -7.31 -11.18 -9.15
CA LEU A 89 -6.25 -11.13 -10.15
C LEU A 89 -6.04 -9.73 -10.71
N VAL A 90 -7.11 -9.00 -11.00
CA VAL A 90 -7.02 -7.59 -11.44
C VAL A 90 -6.35 -6.74 -10.37
N THR A 91 -6.71 -6.93 -9.10
CA THR A 91 -6.06 -6.23 -7.98
C THR A 91 -4.56 -6.53 -7.92
N LEU A 92 -4.16 -7.79 -8.12
CA LEU A 92 -2.76 -8.19 -8.14
C LEU A 92 -2.00 -7.52 -9.28
N VAL A 93 -2.56 -7.54 -10.49
CA VAL A 93 -1.95 -6.90 -11.67
C VAL A 93 -1.76 -5.40 -11.45
N LEU A 94 -2.77 -4.70 -10.92
CA LEU A 94 -2.69 -3.27 -10.63
C LEU A 94 -1.69 -2.96 -9.51
N GLY A 95 -1.61 -3.81 -8.47
CA GLY A 95 -0.63 -3.68 -7.40
C GLY A 95 0.80 -3.86 -7.90
N VAL A 96 1.05 -4.85 -8.77
CA VAL A 96 2.36 -5.04 -9.41
C VAL A 96 2.68 -3.88 -10.36
N ALA A 97 1.71 -3.41 -11.14
CA ALA A 97 1.87 -2.25 -12.02
C ALA A 97 2.26 -0.99 -11.23
N PHE A 98 1.66 -0.77 -10.05
CA PHE A 98 2.06 0.30 -9.13
C PHE A 98 3.54 0.20 -8.78
N VAL A 99 4.02 -0.98 -8.35
CA VAL A 99 5.44 -1.19 -7.98
C VAL A 99 6.36 -0.89 -9.15
N VAL A 100 6.03 -1.40 -10.35
CA VAL A 100 6.83 -1.15 -11.57
C VAL A 100 6.89 0.36 -11.88
N LEU A 101 5.77 1.06 -11.79
CA LEU A 101 5.70 2.51 -12.01
C LEU A 101 6.52 3.30 -10.97
N GLN A 102 6.63 2.82 -9.72
CA GLN A 102 7.52 3.44 -8.72
C GLN A 102 8.99 3.33 -9.14
N PHE A 103 9.43 2.16 -9.62
CA PHE A 103 10.81 2.00 -10.12
C PHE A 103 11.08 2.84 -11.38
N ILE A 104 10.10 2.96 -12.28
CA ILE A 104 10.19 3.89 -13.42
C ILE A 104 10.33 5.34 -12.93
N GLY A 105 9.55 5.73 -11.91
CA GLY A 105 9.64 7.03 -11.26
C GLY A 105 11.02 7.30 -10.67
N PHE A 106 11.62 6.32 -9.99
CA PHE A 106 13.00 6.44 -9.48
C PHE A 106 14.00 6.59 -10.64
N GLY A 107 13.85 5.84 -11.73
CA GLY A 107 14.68 6.02 -12.93
C GLY A 107 14.58 7.43 -13.51
N GLN A 108 13.39 8.03 -13.54
CA GLN A 108 13.17 9.40 -14.00
C GLN A 108 13.84 10.44 -13.06
N ILE A 109 13.88 10.19 -11.75
CA ILE A 109 14.57 11.04 -10.78
C ILE A 109 16.08 10.98 -11.00
N VAL A 110 16.64 9.77 -11.17
CA VAL A 110 18.07 9.56 -11.45
C VAL A 110 18.47 10.19 -12.78
N ALA A 111 17.63 10.08 -13.82
CA ALA A 111 17.88 10.71 -15.13
C ALA A 111 17.94 12.25 -15.07
N LYS A 112 17.26 12.85 -14.09
CA LYS A 112 17.36 14.30 -13.80
C LYS A 112 18.61 14.67 -12.97
N GLY A 113 19.48 13.72 -12.64
CA GLY A 113 20.71 13.95 -11.86
C GLY A 113 20.49 13.95 -10.34
N TYR A 114 19.34 13.51 -9.85
CA TYR A 114 19.05 13.44 -8.42
C TYR A 114 19.30 12.02 -7.89
N TYR A 115 20.32 11.87 -7.06
CA TYR A 115 20.72 10.58 -6.50
C TYR A 115 20.31 10.46 -5.03
N PHE A 116 20.17 9.20 -4.56
CA PHE A 116 19.89 8.92 -3.16
C PHE A 116 21.04 9.28 -2.24
N THR A 117 22.28 8.99 -2.68
CA THR A 117 23.53 9.22 -1.92
C THR A 117 24.61 9.79 -2.82
N GLY A 118 25.66 10.36 -2.21
CA GLY A 118 26.82 10.90 -2.92
C GLY A 118 26.82 12.41 -3.06
N PRO A 119 27.83 13.00 -3.75
CA PRO A 119 27.99 14.46 -3.83
C PRO A 119 26.85 15.21 -4.51
N ALA A 120 26.10 14.52 -5.37
CA ALA A 120 24.93 15.06 -6.07
C ALA A 120 23.59 14.75 -5.37
N SER A 121 23.60 14.17 -4.17
CA SER A 121 22.40 13.94 -3.39
C SER A 121 21.95 15.21 -2.68
N SER A 122 20.65 15.36 -2.49
CA SER A 122 20.06 16.40 -1.64
C SER A 122 19.21 15.77 -0.55
N ILE A 123 19.01 16.49 0.52
CA ILE A 123 18.15 16.03 1.61
C ILE A 123 16.71 15.79 1.13
N THR A 124 16.20 16.60 0.22
CA THR A 124 14.87 16.48 -0.38
C THR A 124 14.70 15.12 -1.08
N THR A 125 15.65 14.77 -1.96
CA THR A 125 15.61 13.49 -2.71
C THR A 125 15.85 12.29 -1.80
N THR A 126 16.74 12.40 -0.82
CA THR A 126 16.98 11.35 0.17
C THR A 126 15.71 11.01 0.94
N PHE A 127 14.96 12.00 1.45
CA PHE A 127 13.69 11.77 2.11
C PHE A 127 12.64 11.16 1.19
N LEU A 128 12.54 11.63 -0.06
CA LEU A 128 11.62 11.06 -1.04
C LEU A 128 11.90 9.57 -1.25
N TYR A 129 13.16 9.18 -1.44
CA TYR A 129 13.54 7.78 -1.57
C TYR A 129 13.19 6.97 -0.31
N ILE A 130 13.55 7.48 0.88
CA ILE A 130 13.29 6.77 2.14
C ILE A 130 11.79 6.54 2.32
N VAL A 131 10.97 7.58 2.20
CA VAL A 131 9.52 7.50 2.42
C VAL A 131 8.87 6.55 1.41
N THR A 132 9.25 6.65 0.12
CA THR A 132 8.69 5.79 -0.92
C THR A 132 9.13 4.34 -0.76
N VAL A 133 10.41 4.07 -0.47
CA VAL A 133 10.92 2.71 -0.25
C VAL A 133 10.29 2.07 0.98
N MET A 134 10.15 2.82 2.07
CA MET A 134 9.45 2.32 3.27
C MET A 134 7.99 1.97 2.97
N HIS A 135 7.30 2.78 2.17
CA HIS A 135 5.96 2.44 1.71
C HIS A 135 5.95 1.17 0.84
N LEU A 136 6.89 1.04 -0.11
CA LEU A 136 7.02 -0.16 -0.96
C LEU A 136 7.28 -1.44 -0.15
N LEU A 137 8.05 -1.37 0.95
CA LEU A 137 8.26 -2.50 1.85
C LEU A 137 6.94 -2.95 2.52
N HIS A 138 6.12 -2.02 2.97
CA HIS A 138 4.79 -2.33 3.52
C HIS A 138 3.83 -2.86 2.46
N LEU A 139 3.90 -2.29 1.25
CA LEU A 139 3.12 -2.79 0.11
C LEU A 139 3.56 -4.20 -0.31
N ALA A 140 4.85 -4.54 -0.22
CA ALA A 140 5.31 -5.92 -0.44
C ALA A 140 4.64 -6.89 0.55
N GLY A 141 4.52 -6.52 1.83
CA GLY A 141 3.71 -7.26 2.80
C GLY A 141 2.24 -7.39 2.38
N GLY A 142 1.66 -6.33 1.83
CA GLY A 142 0.31 -6.33 1.26
C GLY A 142 0.15 -7.27 0.07
N LEU A 143 1.12 -7.26 -0.85
CA LEU A 143 1.15 -8.18 -2.01
C LEU A 143 1.29 -9.65 -1.57
N ILE A 144 2.15 -9.94 -0.59
CA ILE A 144 2.27 -11.28 -0.02
C ILE A 144 0.94 -11.72 0.59
N SER A 145 0.29 -10.85 1.36
CA SER A 145 -1.03 -11.11 1.93
C SER A 145 -2.07 -11.38 0.84
N LEU A 146 -2.08 -10.59 -0.24
CA LEU A 146 -2.96 -10.78 -1.39
C LEU A 146 -2.71 -12.13 -2.09
N LEU A 147 -1.45 -12.52 -2.27
CA LEU A 147 -1.09 -13.82 -2.85
C LEU A 147 -1.59 -14.99 -1.97
N ILE A 148 -1.47 -14.88 -0.65
CA ILE A 148 -2.00 -15.86 0.30
C ILE A 148 -3.53 -15.95 0.20
N ILE A 149 -4.21 -14.80 0.06
CA ILE A 149 -5.67 -14.75 -0.13
C ILE A 149 -6.06 -15.42 -1.44
N ILE A 150 -5.37 -15.13 -2.54
CA ILE A 150 -5.61 -15.77 -3.85
C ILE A 150 -5.42 -17.27 -3.75
N TYR A 151 -4.33 -17.74 -3.15
CA TYR A 151 -4.04 -19.15 -2.95
C TYR A 151 -5.14 -19.87 -2.14
N ASN A 152 -5.56 -19.27 -1.02
CA ASN A 152 -6.63 -19.83 -0.20
C ASN A 152 -7.98 -19.80 -0.92
N HIS A 153 -8.24 -18.80 -1.76
CA HIS A 153 -9.44 -18.71 -2.58
C HIS A 153 -9.49 -19.86 -3.61
N PHE A 154 -8.39 -20.13 -4.32
CA PHE A 154 -8.33 -21.29 -5.24
C PHE A 154 -8.47 -22.63 -4.53
N LYS A 155 -8.08 -22.72 -3.26
CA LYS A 155 -8.35 -23.90 -2.41
C LYS A 155 -9.78 -23.96 -1.84
N GLN A 156 -10.68 -23.08 -2.30
CA GLN A 156 -12.09 -23.03 -1.86
C GLN A 156 -12.25 -22.86 -0.33
N LYS A 157 -11.30 -22.18 0.34
CA LYS A 157 -11.35 -21.94 1.78
C LYS A 157 -12.24 -20.75 2.14
N TYR A 158 -12.66 -19.94 1.17
CA TYR A 158 -13.53 -18.80 1.37
C TYR A 158 -14.93 -19.04 0.82
N SER A 159 -15.92 -18.64 1.61
CA SER A 159 -17.35 -18.69 1.28
C SER A 159 -18.02 -17.37 1.71
N ALA A 160 -19.30 -17.23 1.42
CA ALA A 160 -20.08 -16.07 1.88
C ALA A 160 -20.04 -15.87 3.40
N THR A 161 -19.93 -16.96 4.17
CA THR A 161 -19.87 -16.96 5.65
C THR A 161 -18.45 -16.89 6.20
N GLU A 162 -17.47 -17.44 5.49
CA GLU A 162 -16.07 -17.53 5.94
C GLU A 162 -15.14 -16.69 5.03
N SER A 163 -15.24 -15.37 5.13
CA SER A 163 -14.45 -14.42 4.32
C SER A 163 -13.54 -13.50 5.16
N LEU A 164 -13.22 -13.91 6.39
CA LEU A 164 -12.41 -13.11 7.32
C LEU A 164 -11.06 -12.68 6.71
N GLY A 165 -10.35 -13.63 6.07
CA GLY A 165 -9.04 -13.34 5.45
C GLY A 165 -9.11 -12.28 4.35
N ILE A 166 -10.12 -12.38 3.47
CA ILE A 166 -10.37 -11.35 2.44
C ILE A 166 -10.71 -10.01 3.11
N GLY A 167 -11.53 -10.02 4.17
CA GLY A 167 -11.89 -8.81 4.91
C GLY A 167 -10.70 -8.09 5.54
N LEU A 168 -9.78 -8.83 6.15
CA LEU A 168 -8.52 -8.30 6.71
C LEU A 168 -7.60 -7.78 5.62
N GLY A 169 -7.47 -8.51 4.51
CA GLY A 169 -6.66 -8.09 3.36
C GLY A 169 -7.16 -6.79 2.75
N VAL A 170 -8.47 -6.65 2.53
CA VAL A 170 -9.08 -5.42 2.02
C VAL A 170 -8.84 -4.24 2.98
N MET A 171 -8.98 -4.44 4.30
CA MET A 171 -8.74 -3.39 5.29
C MET A 171 -7.28 -2.92 5.26
N TYR A 172 -6.33 -3.84 5.20
CA TYR A 172 -4.91 -3.51 5.11
C TYR A 172 -4.55 -2.82 3.79
N TRP A 173 -5.10 -3.30 2.66
CA TRP A 173 -4.86 -2.72 1.34
C TRP A 173 -5.36 -1.29 1.25
N HIS A 174 -6.60 -1.03 1.66
CA HIS A 174 -7.15 0.32 1.71
C HIS A 174 -6.34 1.28 2.60
N PHE A 175 -5.83 0.77 3.72
CA PHE A 175 -4.94 1.55 4.59
C PHE A 175 -3.66 1.94 3.86
N LEU A 176 -3.00 1.01 3.14
CA LEU A 176 -1.80 1.28 2.36
C LEU A 176 -2.08 2.30 1.24
N ASP A 177 -3.20 2.16 0.55
CA ASP A 177 -3.60 3.07 -0.53
C ASP A 177 -3.85 4.49 0.01
N LEU A 178 -4.56 4.61 1.13
CA LEU A 178 -4.79 5.89 1.80
C LEU A 178 -3.45 6.52 2.26
N LEU A 179 -2.58 5.71 2.84
CA LEU A 179 -1.24 6.14 3.24
C LEU A 179 -0.44 6.64 2.05
N TRP A 180 -0.48 5.92 0.90
CA TRP A 180 0.18 6.39 -0.33
C TRP A 180 -0.36 7.72 -0.82
N VAL A 181 -1.68 7.90 -0.87
CA VAL A 181 -2.30 9.18 -1.28
C VAL A 181 -1.83 10.31 -0.37
N TYR A 182 -1.80 10.08 0.94
CA TYR A 182 -1.24 11.05 1.90
C TYR A 182 0.22 11.39 1.58
N LEU A 183 1.08 10.39 1.39
CA LEU A 183 2.50 10.59 1.09
C LEU A 183 2.70 11.27 -0.26
N PHE A 184 1.94 10.89 -1.28
CA PHE A 184 2.00 11.49 -2.60
C PHE A 184 1.63 12.99 -2.56
N LEU A 185 0.53 13.34 -1.90
CA LEU A 185 0.13 14.74 -1.72
C LEU A 185 1.17 15.52 -0.89
N PHE A 186 1.67 14.91 0.18
CA PHE A 186 2.70 15.50 1.04
C PHE A 186 4.01 15.79 0.29
N LEU A 187 4.42 14.92 -0.63
CA LEU A 187 5.62 15.10 -1.44
C LEU A 187 5.38 16.05 -2.64
N TYR A 188 4.13 16.24 -3.03
CA TYR A 188 3.76 17.13 -4.14
C TYR A 188 3.65 18.59 -3.71
N PHE A 189 3.14 18.88 -2.50
CA PHE A 189 3.00 20.23 -1.90
C PHE A 189 4.10 20.51 -0.87
#